data_6562e69fd013ab0205d07936c1940dd2
#
_entry.id   6562e69fd013ab0205d07936c1940dd2
#
_cell.length_a   1.000
_cell.length_b   1.000
_cell.length_c   1.000
_cell.angle_alpha   90.00
_cell.angle_beta   90.00
_cell.angle_gamma   90.00
#
_symmetry.space_group_name_H-M   'P 1'
#
loop_
_entity.id
_entity.type
_entity.pdbx_description
1 polymer ?
#
loop_
_entity_poly.entity_id
_entity_poly.type
_entity_poly.pdbx_seq_one_letter_code
_entity_poly.pdbx_strand_id
1 'polypeptide(L)'
;YNARIYSDYKNYKDYLNAMSQSLKACFRVLEEGRFIIINVSPVITKRAGREFESVRYPIHFDFHQILIDNGFYFVDEILWIKPDFSVPNRIGGYLQNKKPLGYKPNCVSESLLVYRKKAPFLLDKNIKIAEKRLKPSKQNNTLFGKKELPIETTNCWYITPKSSKDHPAVFPESLCERVLNYYSFENEVVCDPFAGSGTFGMVAKSMGRIPLLCEQHPKYAQNLIKLGFKEI
;
A
#
# COMPACT_ATOMS: atom_id res chain seq x y z
N TYR A 1 10.31 -4.27 9.68
CA TYR A 1 10.25 -5.10 8.47
C TYR A 1 11.29 -6.20 8.63
N ASN A 2 10.86 -7.43 8.79
CA ASN A 2 11.79 -8.53 8.86
C ASN A 2 12.05 -8.98 7.42
N ALA A 3 12.98 -8.30 6.74
CA ALA A 3 13.38 -8.58 5.35
C ALA A 3 13.76 -10.05 5.10
N ARG A 4 13.98 -10.82 6.15
CA ARG A 4 14.39 -12.22 6.06
C ARG A 4 13.31 -13.18 5.57
N ILE A 5 12.03 -12.82 5.61
CA ILE A 5 10.93 -13.69 5.18
C ILE A 5 10.55 -13.43 3.71
N TYR A 6 10.87 -12.25 3.18
CA TYR A 6 10.51 -11.82 1.82
C TYR A 6 11.71 -11.49 0.94
N SER A 7 12.96 -11.67 1.42
CA SER A 7 14.16 -11.30 0.68
C SER A 7 14.73 -12.48 -0.11
N ASP A 8 13.98 -12.95 -1.10
CA ASP A 8 14.55 -13.81 -2.15
C ASP A 8 15.46 -13.03 -3.11
N TYR A 9 15.55 -11.70 -2.94
CA TYR A 9 16.37 -10.83 -3.77
C TYR A 9 17.77 -10.69 -3.19
N LYS A 10 18.77 -10.97 -4.02
CA LYS A 10 20.20 -10.90 -3.65
C LYS A 10 20.64 -9.47 -3.35
N ASN A 11 20.05 -8.49 -4.02
CA ASN A 11 20.39 -7.08 -3.88
C ASN A 11 19.19 -6.16 -4.19
N TYR A 12 19.35 -4.88 -3.92
CA TYR A 12 18.31 -3.88 -4.12
C TYR A 12 17.86 -3.72 -5.58
N LYS A 13 18.78 -3.84 -6.53
CA LYS A 13 18.48 -3.75 -7.96
C LYS A 13 17.57 -4.88 -8.43
N ASP A 14 17.84 -6.10 -7.96
CA ASP A 14 17.00 -7.27 -8.28
C ASP A 14 15.58 -7.09 -7.74
N TYR A 15 15.46 -6.54 -6.52
CA TYR A 15 14.16 -6.18 -5.96
C TYR A 15 13.41 -5.15 -6.83
N LEU A 16 14.06 -4.06 -7.25
CA LEU A 16 13.43 -3.05 -8.11
C LEU A 16 13.01 -3.64 -9.47
N ASN A 17 13.83 -4.51 -10.06
CA ASN A 17 13.50 -5.19 -11.31
C ASN A 17 12.25 -6.08 -11.17
N ALA A 18 12.15 -6.85 -10.09
CA ALA A 18 10.99 -7.69 -9.83
C ALA A 18 9.74 -6.85 -9.58
N MET A 19 9.85 -5.75 -8.83
CA MET A 19 8.74 -4.83 -8.63
C MET A 19 8.30 -4.16 -9.93
N SER A 20 9.23 -3.79 -10.81
CA SER A 20 8.90 -3.25 -12.14
C SER A 20 8.07 -4.24 -12.97
N GLN A 21 8.43 -5.54 -12.96
CA GLN A 21 7.67 -6.57 -13.66
C GLN A 21 6.26 -6.74 -13.07
N SER A 22 6.14 -6.74 -11.75
CA SER A 22 4.85 -6.83 -11.05
C SER A 22 3.96 -5.63 -11.37
N LEU A 23 4.51 -4.41 -11.34
CA LEU A 23 3.80 -3.19 -11.65
C LEU A 23 3.37 -3.11 -13.13
N LYS A 24 4.19 -3.64 -14.04
CA LYS A 24 3.81 -3.81 -15.45
C LYS A 24 2.62 -4.75 -15.62
N ALA A 25 2.57 -5.84 -14.86
CA ALA A 25 1.41 -6.73 -14.85
C ALA A 25 0.16 -6.02 -14.29
N CYS A 26 0.30 -5.25 -13.20
CA CYS A 26 -0.78 -4.44 -12.66
C CYS A 26 -1.31 -3.42 -13.69
N PHE A 27 -0.41 -2.74 -14.43
CA PHE A 27 -0.82 -1.80 -15.47
C PHE A 27 -1.66 -2.47 -16.56
N ARG A 28 -1.29 -3.70 -16.95
CA ARG A 28 -2.00 -4.45 -17.99
C ARG A 28 -3.45 -4.75 -17.59
N VAL A 29 -3.68 -5.14 -16.32
CA VAL A 29 -5.00 -5.56 -15.84
C VAL A 29 -5.84 -4.42 -15.30
N LEU A 30 -5.21 -3.30 -14.93
CA LEU A 30 -5.93 -2.13 -14.41
C LEU A 30 -6.78 -1.50 -15.51
N GLU A 31 -8.05 -1.21 -15.20
CA GLU A 31 -8.95 -0.48 -16.10
C GLU A 31 -8.49 0.97 -16.29
N GLU A 32 -8.71 1.52 -17.47
CA GLU A 32 -8.42 2.93 -17.79
C GLU A 32 -9.14 3.88 -16.82
N GLY A 33 -8.42 4.89 -16.34
CA GLY A 33 -8.92 5.86 -15.38
C GLY A 33 -8.96 5.35 -13.93
N ARG A 34 -8.55 4.10 -13.66
CA ARG A 34 -8.49 3.54 -12.32
C ARG A 34 -7.13 3.72 -11.68
N PHE A 35 -7.09 3.49 -10.38
CA PHE A 35 -5.96 3.85 -9.52
C PHE A 35 -5.17 2.62 -9.09
N ILE A 36 -3.89 2.82 -8.93
CA ILE A 36 -3.00 1.96 -8.15
C ILE A 36 -2.45 2.76 -6.98
N ILE A 37 -2.51 2.18 -5.80
CA ILE A 37 -2.00 2.77 -4.56
C ILE A 37 -0.93 1.85 -3.99
N ILE A 38 0.27 2.39 -3.78
CA ILE A 38 1.41 1.62 -3.31
C ILE A 38 1.90 2.18 -1.99
N ASN A 39 1.86 1.35 -0.94
CA ASN A 39 2.41 1.70 0.36
C ASN A 39 3.88 1.35 0.43
N VAL A 40 4.72 2.34 0.61
CA VAL A 40 6.18 2.20 0.71
C VAL A 40 6.77 3.06 1.80
N SER A 41 7.90 2.61 2.35
CA SER A 41 8.72 3.43 3.25
C SER A 41 10.20 3.22 2.97
N PRO A 42 11.07 4.18 3.29
CA PRO A 42 12.50 4.00 3.18
C PRO A 42 12.98 2.79 3.98
N VAL A 43 13.80 1.94 3.37
CA VAL A 43 14.38 0.79 4.04
C VAL A 43 15.77 1.12 4.55
N ILE A 44 16.00 0.86 5.85
CA ILE A 44 17.30 1.05 6.49
C ILE A 44 17.98 -0.31 6.60
N THR A 45 19.14 -0.45 5.99
CA THR A 45 19.99 -1.64 6.16
C THR A 45 20.92 -1.48 7.35
N LYS A 46 21.16 -2.58 8.05
CA LYS A 46 22.18 -2.62 9.10
C LYS A 46 23.57 -2.45 8.49
N ARG A 47 24.51 -1.92 9.27
CA ARG A 47 25.92 -1.91 8.90
C ARG A 47 26.42 -3.33 8.67
N ALA A 48 27.20 -3.55 7.60
CA ALA A 48 27.87 -4.82 7.36
C ALA A 48 29.04 -5.06 8.33
N GLY A 49 29.64 -3.97 8.86
CA GLY A 49 30.72 -3.96 9.83
C GLY A 49 30.88 -2.56 10.44
N ARG A 50 31.84 -2.38 11.36
CA ARG A 50 32.06 -1.08 12.05
C ARG A 50 32.56 0.01 11.12
N GLU A 51 33.25 -0.36 10.04
CA GLU A 51 33.79 0.52 8.99
C GLU A 51 32.75 0.93 7.95
N PHE A 52 31.58 0.30 7.91
CA PHE A 52 30.54 0.61 6.94
C PHE A 52 29.44 1.47 7.55
N GLU A 53 28.85 2.33 6.72
CA GLU A 53 27.66 3.07 7.10
C GLU A 53 26.39 2.23 6.90
N SER A 54 25.33 2.54 7.67
CA SER A 54 24.01 2.04 7.37
C SER A 54 23.46 2.78 6.16
N VAL A 55 22.92 2.07 5.17
CA VAL A 55 22.32 2.65 3.97
C VAL A 55 20.81 2.76 4.16
N ARG A 56 20.24 3.88 3.71
CA ARG A 56 18.80 4.06 3.62
C ARG A 56 18.41 4.12 2.15
N TYR A 57 17.67 3.12 1.69
CA TYR A 57 17.17 3.06 0.31
C TYR A 57 15.90 3.90 0.16
N PRO A 58 15.87 4.84 -0.79
CA PRO A 58 14.74 5.75 -1.00
C PRO A 58 13.68 5.11 -1.90
N ILE A 59 13.07 4.00 -1.46
CA ILE A 59 12.16 3.16 -2.27
C ILE A 59 11.05 3.97 -2.93
N HIS A 60 10.49 4.96 -2.23
CA HIS A 60 9.39 5.80 -2.75
C HIS A 60 9.81 6.60 -3.99
N PHE A 61 11.06 7.08 -4.09
CA PHE A 61 11.56 7.75 -5.28
C PHE A 61 11.84 6.77 -6.43
N ASP A 62 12.41 5.61 -6.12
CA ASP A 62 12.69 4.59 -7.14
C ASP A 62 11.39 4.02 -7.71
N PHE A 63 10.36 3.83 -6.87
CA PHE A 63 9.03 3.41 -7.32
C PHE A 63 8.34 4.45 -8.19
N HIS A 64 8.55 5.75 -7.91
CA HIS A 64 8.05 6.81 -8.79
C HIS A 64 8.54 6.59 -10.23
N GLN A 65 9.85 6.43 -10.42
CA GLN A 65 10.41 6.23 -11.76
C GLN A 65 9.86 4.95 -12.41
N ILE A 66 9.82 3.85 -11.67
CA ILE A 66 9.30 2.58 -12.18
C ILE A 66 7.84 2.71 -12.63
N LEU A 67 7.01 3.43 -11.87
CA LEU A 67 5.60 3.64 -12.20
C LEU A 67 5.42 4.47 -13.47
N ILE A 68 6.18 5.57 -13.60
CA ILE A 68 6.18 6.41 -14.81
C ILE A 68 6.63 5.61 -16.04
N ASP A 69 7.71 4.84 -15.91
CA ASP A 69 8.24 4.01 -17.00
C ASP A 69 7.26 2.90 -17.44
N ASN A 70 6.41 2.43 -16.53
CA ASN A 70 5.33 1.49 -16.84
C ASN A 70 4.04 2.16 -17.32
N GLY A 71 4.01 3.48 -17.52
CA GLY A 71 2.90 4.22 -18.13
C GLY A 71 1.84 4.75 -17.15
N PHE A 72 2.07 4.62 -15.85
CA PHE A 72 1.18 5.22 -14.86
C PHE A 72 1.36 6.74 -14.80
N TYR A 73 0.28 7.43 -14.42
CA TYR A 73 0.25 8.87 -14.22
C TYR A 73 0.18 9.18 -12.73
N PHE A 74 1.10 10.00 -12.23
CA PHE A 74 1.11 10.45 -10.84
C PHE A 74 -0.12 11.29 -10.52
N VAL A 75 -0.75 11.03 -9.40
CA VAL A 75 -1.94 11.75 -8.93
C VAL A 75 -1.62 12.48 -7.63
N ASP A 76 -1.13 11.75 -6.61
CA ASP A 76 -0.86 12.33 -5.30
C ASP A 76 0.07 11.43 -4.47
N GLU A 77 0.56 11.97 -3.36
CA GLU A 77 1.22 11.26 -2.29
C GLU A 77 0.49 11.52 -0.97
N ILE A 78 0.09 10.44 -0.31
CA ILE A 78 -0.53 10.49 1.01
C ILE A 78 0.49 9.95 2.02
N LEU A 79 0.67 10.66 3.12
CA LEU A 79 1.56 10.27 4.20
C LEU A 79 0.78 9.57 5.31
N TRP A 80 0.98 8.28 5.47
CA TRP A 80 0.50 7.57 6.65
C TRP A 80 1.43 7.85 7.82
N ILE A 81 0.98 8.66 8.76
CA ILE A 81 1.72 9.06 9.96
C ILE A 81 1.35 8.12 11.12
N LYS A 82 2.34 7.48 11.70
CA LYS A 82 2.21 6.58 12.84
C LYS A 82 2.56 7.32 14.12
N PRO A 83 1.90 7.04 15.25
CA PRO A 83 2.34 7.55 16.55
C PRO A 83 3.77 7.10 16.86
N ASP A 84 4.62 8.00 17.33
CA ASP A 84 6.05 7.75 17.57
C ASP A 84 6.31 6.52 18.45
N PHE A 85 5.49 6.33 19.48
CA PHE A 85 5.60 5.19 20.40
C PHE A 85 5.22 3.84 19.75
N SER A 86 4.52 3.85 18.63
CA SER A 86 4.06 2.64 17.94
C SER A 86 5.11 2.06 16.98
N VAL A 87 6.18 2.80 16.71
CA VAL A 87 7.24 2.39 15.79
C VAL A 87 8.51 2.10 16.59
N PRO A 88 9.05 0.86 16.51
CA PRO A 88 10.29 0.54 17.18
C PRO A 88 11.42 1.49 16.76
N ASN A 89 12.16 2.02 17.74
CA ASN A 89 13.34 2.83 17.43
C ASN A 89 14.41 1.96 16.79
N ARG A 90 14.63 2.14 15.50
CA ARG A 90 15.60 1.36 14.70
C ARG A 90 16.95 2.03 14.55
N ILE A 91 17.13 3.22 15.13
CA ILE A 91 18.27 4.09 14.81
C ILE A 91 19.42 3.87 15.78
N GLY A 92 19.24 3.07 16.82
CA GLY A 92 20.24 2.90 17.86
C GLY A 92 20.28 4.11 18.79
N GLY A 93 21.03 4.02 19.84
CA GLY A 93 20.88 4.82 21.03
C GLY A 93 21.03 6.34 20.88
N TYR A 94 20.63 7.02 21.92
CA TYR A 94 20.67 8.43 22.23
C TYR A 94 21.86 9.24 21.66
N LEU A 95 23.05 8.62 21.50
CA LEU A 95 24.27 9.29 21.01
C LEU A 95 24.22 9.64 19.51
N GLN A 96 23.50 8.86 18.68
CA GLN A 96 23.40 9.16 17.24
C GLN A 96 22.54 10.38 16.96
N ASN A 97 21.52 10.62 17.76
CA ASN A 97 20.59 11.75 17.56
C ASN A 97 21.20 13.08 18.01
N LYS A 98 22.26 13.07 18.81
CA LYS A 98 22.91 14.27 19.35
C LYS A 98 24.23 14.66 18.66
N LYS A 99 24.74 13.83 17.77
CA LYS A 99 25.97 14.17 17.01
C LYS A 99 25.61 15.00 15.79
N PRO A 100 26.20 16.19 15.60
CA PRO A 100 26.15 16.90 14.32
C PRO A 100 26.59 15.97 13.19
N LEU A 101 25.96 16.07 12.03
CA LEU A 101 26.21 15.25 10.85
C LEU A 101 25.82 13.75 10.99
N GLY A 102 25.54 13.29 12.21
CA GLY A 102 25.12 11.92 12.48
C GLY A 102 23.62 11.75 12.73
N TYR A 103 22.81 12.80 12.53
CA TYR A 103 21.37 12.75 12.76
C TYR A 103 20.66 11.81 11.78
N LYS A 104 19.98 10.81 12.33
CA LYS A 104 19.19 9.83 11.57
C LYS A 104 17.84 9.65 12.27
N PRO A 105 16.80 10.41 11.88
CA PRO A 105 15.50 10.32 12.53
C PRO A 105 14.87 8.94 12.36
N ASN A 106 14.06 8.52 13.33
CA ASN A 106 13.20 7.35 13.17
C ASN A 106 12.13 7.65 12.12
N CYS A 107 11.88 6.69 11.23
CA CYS A 107 10.88 6.86 10.18
C CYS A 107 9.53 6.40 10.73
N VAL A 108 8.68 7.34 11.08
CA VAL A 108 7.33 7.10 11.61
C VAL A 108 6.24 7.27 10.54
N SER A 109 6.62 7.60 9.32
CA SER A 109 5.70 7.73 8.19
C SER A 109 5.94 6.69 7.12
N GLU A 110 4.90 6.37 6.37
CA GLU A 110 4.96 5.62 5.12
C GLU A 110 4.23 6.42 4.03
N SER A 111 4.71 6.33 2.80
CA SER A 111 4.07 6.96 1.65
C SER A 111 3.07 6.00 1.01
N LEU A 112 1.86 6.48 0.78
CA LEU A 112 0.91 5.89 -0.13
C LEU A 112 1.03 6.66 -1.45
N LEU A 113 1.73 6.07 -2.40
CA LEU A 113 1.92 6.63 -3.73
C LEU A 113 0.67 6.35 -4.56
N VAL A 114 -0.03 7.40 -4.97
CA VAL A 114 -1.28 7.30 -5.73
C VAL A 114 -1.01 7.59 -7.19
N TYR A 115 -1.27 6.60 -8.02
CA TYR A 115 -1.14 6.69 -9.48
C TYR A 115 -2.40 6.18 -10.16
N ARG A 116 -2.57 6.51 -11.42
CA ARG A 116 -3.66 5.98 -12.24
C ARG A 116 -3.19 5.59 -13.63
N LYS A 117 -3.93 4.70 -14.26
CA LYS A 117 -3.87 4.49 -15.70
C LYS A 117 -4.64 5.59 -16.39
N LYS A 118 -4.03 6.29 -17.36
CA LYS A 118 -4.71 7.34 -18.11
C LYS A 118 -5.94 6.78 -18.84
N ALA A 119 -6.95 7.62 -18.97
CA ALA A 119 -8.11 7.38 -19.79
C ALA A 119 -8.22 8.47 -20.86
N PRO A 120 -8.86 8.21 -22.01
CA PRO A 120 -9.06 9.20 -23.06
C PRO A 120 -10.14 10.25 -22.71
N PHE A 121 -10.54 10.32 -21.46
CA PHE A 121 -11.57 11.24 -20.94
C PHE A 121 -11.21 11.76 -19.56
N LEU A 122 -11.87 12.83 -19.14
CA LEU A 122 -11.65 13.44 -17.83
C LEU A 122 -12.12 12.52 -16.69
N LEU A 123 -11.54 12.68 -15.50
CA LEU A 123 -11.84 11.86 -14.33
C LEU A 123 -13.32 11.91 -13.90
N ASP A 124 -13.97 13.07 -14.05
CA ASP A 124 -15.40 13.23 -13.78
C ASP A 124 -16.30 12.36 -14.68
N LYS A 125 -15.91 12.18 -15.94
CA LYS A 125 -16.59 11.21 -16.83
C LYS A 125 -16.41 9.78 -16.36
N ASN A 126 -15.23 9.45 -15.83
CA ASN A 126 -14.94 8.14 -15.27
C ASN A 126 -15.83 7.83 -14.07
N ILE A 127 -16.00 8.80 -13.18
CA ILE A 127 -16.91 8.69 -12.03
C ILE A 127 -18.34 8.43 -12.52
N LYS A 128 -18.85 9.23 -13.45
CA LYS A 128 -20.20 9.07 -14.01
C LYS A 128 -20.41 7.73 -14.72
N ILE A 129 -19.38 7.20 -15.40
CA ILE A 129 -19.44 5.87 -16.04
C ILE A 129 -19.48 4.78 -14.98
N ALA A 130 -18.67 4.87 -13.94
CA ALA A 130 -18.65 3.93 -12.84
C ALA A 130 -20.01 3.91 -12.09
N GLU A 131 -20.55 5.07 -11.76
CA GLU A 131 -21.89 5.20 -11.14
C GLU A 131 -23.00 4.56 -11.97
N LYS A 132 -22.94 4.68 -13.30
CA LYS A 132 -23.91 4.04 -14.21
C LYS A 132 -23.78 2.51 -14.27
N ARG A 133 -22.56 1.99 -14.14
CA ARG A 133 -22.29 0.53 -14.14
C ARG A 133 -22.68 -0.12 -12.83
N LEU A 134 -22.55 0.61 -11.73
CA LEU A 134 -22.85 0.13 -10.41
C LEU A 134 -24.34 0.28 -10.14
N LYS A 135 -25.05 -0.82 -9.95
CA LYS A 135 -26.46 -0.76 -9.53
C LYS A 135 -26.53 -0.07 -8.17
N PRO A 136 -27.31 1.01 -8.02
CA PRO A 136 -27.44 1.67 -6.72
C PRO A 136 -27.95 0.63 -5.71
N SER A 137 -27.22 0.45 -4.62
CA SER A 137 -27.76 -0.33 -3.51
C SER A 137 -28.98 0.41 -3.01
N LYS A 138 -30.10 -0.28 -2.83
CA LYS A 138 -31.39 0.31 -2.41
C LYS A 138 -31.35 1.04 -1.05
N GLN A 139 -30.19 1.11 -0.40
CA GLN A 139 -30.03 1.64 0.94
C GLN A 139 -29.11 2.84 1.14
N ASN A 140 -28.35 3.27 0.13
CA ASN A 140 -27.42 4.39 0.33
C ASN A 140 -27.36 5.31 -0.88
N ASN A 141 -27.89 6.53 -0.72
CA ASN A 141 -27.67 7.67 -1.61
C ASN A 141 -26.30 8.35 -1.40
N THR A 142 -25.36 7.71 -0.74
CA THR A 142 -24.03 8.25 -0.46
C THR A 142 -23.00 7.55 -1.32
N LEU A 143 -22.17 8.31 -2.01
CA LEU A 143 -20.99 7.85 -2.77
C LEU A 143 -19.98 7.08 -1.89
N PHE A 144 -20.12 7.20 -0.60
CA PHE A 144 -19.26 6.63 0.43
C PHE A 144 -20.11 5.69 1.29
N GLY A 145 -19.82 4.41 1.30
CA GLY A 145 -20.58 3.35 1.96
C GLY A 145 -21.14 3.67 3.37
N LYS A 146 -21.82 2.72 3.98
CA LYS A 146 -22.67 2.86 5.20
C LYS A 146 -22.05 3.51 6.44
N LYS A 147 -20.73 3.61 6.51
CA LYS A 147 -19.99 4.27 7.59
C LYS A 147 -19.43 5.55 7.05
N GLU A 148 -19.97 6.67 7.48
CA GLU A 148 -19.36 7.97 7.22
C GLU A 148 -17.97 7.98 7.87
N LEU A 149 -16.96 7.74 7.07
CA LEU A 149 -15.59 8.02 7.49
C LEU A 149 -15.39 9.53 7.47
N PRO A 150 -14.65 10.08 8.43
CA PRO A 150 -14.31 11.49 8.40
C PRO A 150 -13.63 11.81 7.05
N ILE A 151 -14.06 12.90 6.42
CA ILE A 151 -13.44 13.38 5.18
C ILE A 151 -12.03 13.85 5.52
N GLU A 152 -11.04 13.22 4.90
CA GLU A 152 -9.66 13.67 5.01
C GLU A 152 -9.46 14.91 4.15
N THR A 153 -9.08 16.01 4.77
CA THR A 153 -8.84 17.29 4.11
C THR A 153 -7.38 17.57 3.81
N THR A 154 -6.50 16.70 4.31
CA THR A 154 -5.05 16.78 4.11
C THR A 154 -4.51 15.44 3.63
N ASN A 155 -3.34 15.45 3.04
CA ASN A 155 -2.63 14.23 2.65
C ASN A 155 -1.89 13.55 3.81
N CYS A 156 -2.04 14.01 5.06
CA CYS A 156 -1.45 13.40 6.25
C CYS A 156 -2.51 12.57 6.99
N TRP A 157 -2.43 11.25 6.89
CA TRP A 157 -3.35 10.33 7.56
C TRP A 157 -2.73 9.78 8.84
N TYR A 158 -3.28 10.17 9.98
CA TYR A 158 -2.84 9.72 11.29
C TYR A 158 -3.54 8.41 11.65
N ILE A 159 -2.84 7.28 11.51
CA ILE A 159 -3.40 5.94 11.74
C ILE A 159 -2.42 5.12 12.56
N THR A 160 -2.91 4.56 13.67
CA THR A 160 -2.13 3.65 14.51
C THR A 160 -1.90 2.31 13.77
N PRO A 161 -0.65 1.83 13.66
CA PRO A 161 -0.38 0.54 13.03
C PRO A 161 -0.97 -0.60 13.87
N LYS A 162 -1.36 -1.69 13.18
CA LYS A 162 -1.79 -2.93 13.81
C LYS A 162 -0.58 -3.87 13.93
N SER A 163 -0.39 -4.49 15.08
CA SER A 163 0.60 -5.54 15.28
C SER A 163 -0.06 -6.91 15.20
N SER A 164 0.61 -7.87 14.60
CA SER A 164 0.19 -9.27 14.59
C SER A 164 1.38 -10.15 14.93
N LYS A 165 1.14 -11.24 15.67
CA LYS A 165 2.15 -12.26 15.96
C LYS A 165 2.42 -13.14 14.73
N ASP A 166 1.43 -13.28 13.85
CA ASP A 166 1.46 -14.21 12.73
C ASP A 166 1.99 -13.60 11.43
N HIS A 167 1.95 -12.27 11.32
CA HIS A 167 2.42 -11.55 10.12
C HIS A 167 3.15 -10.27 10.51
N PRO A 168 4.37 -10.03 9.98
CA PRO A 168 5.22 -8.91 10.40
C PRO A 168 4.75 -7.54 9.93
N ALA A 169 3.89 -7.48 8.92
CA ALA A 169 3.40 -6.24 8.31
C ALA A 169 1.91 -6.37 7.98
N VAL A 170 1.05 -6.03 8.92
CA VAL A 170 -0.41 -6.06 8.74
C VAL A 170 -0.91 -4.63 8.60
N PHE A 171 -1.69 -4.37 7.56
CA PHE A 171 -2.35 -3.08 7.42
C PHE A 171 -3.42 -2.90 8.50
N PRO A 172 -3.54 -1.70 9.09
CA PRO A 172 -4.71 -1.35 9.88
C PRO A 172 -5.96 -1.37 8.98
N GLU A 173 -7.06 -1.89 9.49
CA GLU A 173 -8.33 -1.92 8.76
C GLU A 173 -8.77 -0.52 8.34
N SER A 174 -8.58 0.48 9.21
CA SER A 174 -8.88 1.88 8.91
C SER A 174 -8.08 2.48 7.75
N LEU A 175 -6.86 1.98 7.47
CA LEU A 175 -6.10 2.36 6.29
C LEU A 175 -6.74 1.77 5.03
N CYS A 176 -7.09 0.48 5.07
CA CYS A 176 -7.76 -0.20 3.97
C CYS A 176 -9.14 0.44 3.69
N GLU A 177 -9.92 0.74 4.72
CA GLU A 177 -11.22 1.42 4.60
C GLU A 177 -11.08 2.76 3.89
N ARG A 178 -10.09 3.60 4.25
CA ARG A 178 -9.85 4.90 3.61
C ARG A 178 -9.47 4.76 2.15
N VAL A 179 -8.51 3.88 1.84
CA VAL A 179 -8.09 3.62 0.46
C VAL A 179 -9.28 3.16 -0.38
N LEU A 180 -10.07 2.21 0.11
CA LEU A 180 -11.23 1.69 -0.62
C LEU A 180 -12.31 2.76 -0.83
N ASN A 181 -12.57 3.60 0.16
CA ASN A 181 -13.56 4.67 0.06
C ASN A 181 -13.18 5.73 -0.98
N TYR A 182 -11.91 6.12 -1.03
CA TYR A 182 -11.48 7.19 -1.94
C TYR A 182 -11.18 6.72 -3.36
N TYR A 183 -10.87 5.44 -3.55
CA TYR A 183 -10.34 4.96 -4.83
C TYR A 183 -11.11 3.80 -5.47
N SER A 184 -12.25 3.42 -4.89
CA SER A 184 -13.12 2.38 -5.47
C SER A 184 -14.58 2.58 -5.11
N PHE A 185 -15.49 1.98 -5.92
CA PHE A 185 -16.92 1.93 -5.65
C PHE A 185 -17.34 0.53 -5.16
N GLU A 186 -18.51 0.44 -4.52
CA GLU A 186 -19.13 -0.85 -4.22
C GLU A 186 -19.32 -1.67 -5.50
N ASN A 187 -19.22 -2.99 -5.39
CA ASN A 187 -19.30 -3.96 -6.49
C ASN A 187 -18.16 -3.91 -7.52
N GLU A 188 -17.14 -3.08 -7.30
CA GLU A 188 -15.93 -3.12 -8.13
C GLU A 188 -14.97 -4.22 -7.68
N VAL A 189 -14.23 -4.74 -8.66
CA VAL A 189 -13.09 -5.62 -8.40
C VAL A 189 -11.92 -4.78 -7.90
N VAL A 190 -11.35 -5.17 -6.77
CA VAL A 190 -10.13 -4.57 -6.21
C VAL A 190 -9.07 -5.64 -6.06
N CYS A 191 -7.86 -5.38 -6.53
CA CYS A 191 -6.77 -6.35 -6.54
C CYS A 191 -5.69 -5.99 -5.54
N ASP A 192 -5.27 -6.97 -4.73
CA ASP A 192 -4.06 -6.88 -3.91
C ASP A 192 -3.07 -7.95 -4.38
N PRO A 193 -2.01 -7.56 -5.13
CA PRO A 193 -1.02 -8.49 -5.66
C PRO A 193 -0.04 -9.02 -4.62
N PHE A 194 -0.11 -8.53 -3.36
CA PHE A 194 0.75 -8.90 -2.25
C PHE A 194 -0.06 -9.10 -0.96
N ALA A 195 -1.09 -9.92 -1.02
CA ALA A 195 -2.18 -9.99 -0.05
C ALA A 195 -1.76 -10.35 1.39
N GLY A 196 -0.67 -11.07 1.59
CA GLY A 196 -0.12 -11.38 2.90
C GLY A 196 -1.15 -11.98 3.86
N SER A 197 -1.49 -11.23 4.91
CA SER A 197 -2.50 -11.64 5.90
C SER A 197 -3.95 -11.57 5.40
N GLY A 198 -4.21 -10.97 4.25
CA GLY A 198 -5.55 -10.83 3.69
C GLY A 198 -6.39 -9.69 4.27
N THR A 199 -5.83 -8.80 5.08
CA THR A 199 -6.57 -7.71 5.71
C THR A 199 -7.29 -6.83 4.69
N PHE A 200 -6.60 -6.42 3.61
CA PHE A 200 -7.21 -5.62 2.55
C PHE A 200 -8.41 -6.34 1.92
N GLY A 201 -8.27 -7.63 1.60
CA GLY A 201 -9.35 -8.42 1.04
C GLY A 201 -10.55 -8.56 1.95
N MET A 202 -10.33 -8.77 3.26
CA MET A 202 -11.42 -8.85 4.25
C MET A 202 -12.18 -7.53 4.36
N VAL A 203 -11.46 -6.40 4.43
CA VAL A 203 -12.08 -5.07 4.46
C VAL A 203 -12.80 -4.77 3.15
N ALA A 204 -12.21 -5.09 2.02
CA ALA A 204 -12.86 -4.92 0.71
C ALA A 204 -14.18 -5.68 0.62
N LYS A 205 -14.20 -6.96 1.06
CA LYS A 205 -15.41 -7.78 1.11
C LYS A 205 -16.48 -7.19 2.05
N SER A 206 -16.08 -6.74 3.24
CA SER A 206 -17.02 -6.12 4.20
C SER A 206 -17.63 -4.82 3.70
N MET A 207 -16.90 -4.10 2.84
CA MET A 207 -17.34 -2.86 2.20
C MET A 207 -18.03 -3.07 0.85
N GLY A 208 -18.37 -4.30 0.48
CA GLY A 208 -19.10 -4.61 -0.76
C GLY A 208 -18.26 -4.59 -2.04
N ARG A 209 -16.91 -4.63 -1.93
CA ARG A 209 -16.02 -4.81 -3.09
C ARG A 209 -15.78 -6.29 -3.35
N ILE A 210 -15.31 -6.61 -4.55
CA ILE A 210 -14.95 -7.97 -4.96
C ILE A 210 -13.41 -8.07 -4.91
N PRO A 211 -12.82 -8.63 -3.84
CA PRO A 211 -11.38 -8.71 -3.72
C PRO A 211 -10.80 -9.84 -4.58
N LEU A 212 -9.73 -9.51 -5.33
CA LEU A 212 -8.84 -10.44 -6.00
C LEU A 212 -7.48 -10.38 -5.31
N LEU A 213 -7.04 -11.50 -4.74
CA LEU A 213 -5.84 -11.55 -3.89
C LEU A 213 -4.79 -12.46 -4.52
N CYS A 214 -3.55 -11.98 -4.60
CA CYS A 214 -2.41 -12.79 -4.99
C CYS A 214 -1.44 -12.92 -3.82
N GLU A 215 -0.96 -14.13 -3.56
CA GLU A 215 0.01 -14.41 -2.51
C GLU A 215 0.90 -15.57 -2.95
N GLN A 216 2.21 -15.35 -2.94
CA GLN A 216 3.17 -16.37 -3.36
C GLN A 216 3.60 -17.31 -2.24
N HIS A 217 3.49 -16.87 -0.97
CA HIS A 217 3.95 -17.67 0.17
C HIS A 217 2.89 -18.70 0.56
N PRO A 218 3.15 -20.02 0.47
CA PRO A 218 2.13 -21.06 0.64
C PRO A 218 1.36 -20.99 1.98
N LYS A 219 2.05 -20.65 3.06
CA LYS A 219 1.42 -20.51 4.38
C LYS A 219 0.35 -19.41 4.39
N TYR A 220 0.65 -18.25 3.76
CA TYR A 220 -0.31 -17.14 3.71
C TYR A 220 -1.41 -17.41 2.69
N ALA A 221 -1.11 -18.02 1.56
CA ALA A 221 -2.12 -18.46 0.59
C ALA A 221 -3.14 -19.41 1.24
N GLN A 222 -2.69 -20.40 2.00
CA GLN A 222 -3.58 -21.28 2.77
C GLN A 222 -4.43 -20.51 3.81
N ASN A 223 -3.89 -19.47 4.42
CA ASN A 223 -4.67 -18.64 5.34
C ASN A 223 -5.77 -17.85 4.62
N LEU A 224 -5.52 -17.35 3.40
CA LEU A 224 -6.56 -16.71 2.59
C LEU A 224 -7.71 -17.66 2.29
N ILE A 225 -7.42 -18.91 1.97
CA ILE A 225 -8.46 -19.95 1.75
C ILE A 225 -9.28 -20.16 3.03
N LYS A 226 -8.63 -20.26 4.20
CA LYS A 226 -9.31 -20.38 5.51
C LYS A 226 -10.20 -19.17 5.83
N LEU A 227 -9.84 -17.98 5.35
CA LEU A 227 -10.64 -16.75 5.46
C LEU A 227 -11.82 -16.71 4.47
N GLY A 228 -12.00 -17.75 3.67
CA GLY A 228 -13.11 -17.87 2.73
C GLY A 228 -12.90 -17.21 1.37
N PHE A 229 -11.65 -16.97 0.99
CA PHE A 229 -11.31 -16.62 -0.39
C PHE A 229 -11.14 -17.91 -1.20
N LYS A 230 -11.67 -17.90 -2.42
CA LYS A 230 -11.55 -19.04 -3.32
C LYS A 230 -10.25 -18.95 -4.10
N GLU A 231 -9.60 -20.09 -4.28
CA GLU A 231 -8.50 -20.23 -5.23
C GLU A 231 -9.06 -20.22 -6.65
N ILE A 232 -8.37 -19.48 -7.55
CA ILE A 232 -8.75 -19.37 -8.96
C ILE A 232 -7.69 -20.06 -9.81
#